data_4058dfc68e65d7507cc7dd6ad91d1caa
#
_entry.id   4058dfc68e65d7507cc7dd6ad91d1caa
#
_cell.length_a   1.000
_cell.length_b   1.000
_cell.length_c   1.000
_cell.angle_alpha   90.00
_cell.angle_beta   90.00
_cell.angle_gamma   90.00
#
_symmetry.space_group_name_H-M   'P 1'
#
loop_
_entity.id
_entity.type
_entity.pdbx_description
1 polymer ?
#
loop_
_entity_poly.entity_id
_entity_poly.type
_entity_poly.pdbx_seq_one_letter_code
_entity_poly.pdbx_strand_id
1 'polypeptide(L)'
;MKQQIRLSDHFTYRRLLQFVFPSIVMMIFTSIYGVVDGLFVSNFAGKTAFAAINLVMPFIMVLGGIGFMIGTGGTALVSKTLGEGRQEEANRYFSMMILFTALLGVLLSVTGVVFMRPVALFLGATPEMLEDCVRYGRIVNAFTAAFMLQNVFQSFLIAAEKPKLGLAATVAAGVTNMALDALFVAGFRWGIAGAAVATGLSQCVGGLFPLVYFLRPNSSRLRLVRMRLELRPLLNACGNGSSELMSNISSSIVSMLYNFQLLKYIGEDGVSAYGVLMYVQFIFIAIDIGYSIGCAPVVGFHYGAQNHAELKNMFKKSVLLMCASGAVLTVLARLLAAPLAKLFVGYDEGLYTLTCHAFRLFSFAFLFAGFNIFASSFFTALGNGLISAVISFLRTLVFQTASVLILPLIFDVDGIWYAITVAEVFATLISVIFLFAKRKKYHYMECSPHGKK
;
A
#
# COMPACT_ATOMS: atom_id res chain seq x y z
N MET A 1 27.24 -19.29 6.92
CA MET A 1 26.01 -18.56 7.25
C MET A 1 26.03 -17.19 6.56
N LYS A 2 25.04 -16.83 5.74
CA LYS A 2 24.98 -15.47 5.16
C LYS A 2 24.74 -14.48 6.29
N GLN A 3 25.64 -13.51 6.44
CA GLN A 3 25.55 -12.48 7.47
C GLN A 3 24.22 -11.71 7.33
N GLN A 4 23.47 -11.60 8.41
CA GLN A 4 22.20 -10.87 8.44
C GLN A 4 22.48 -9.38 8.20
N ILE A 5 21.82 -8.77 7.22
CA ILE A 5 21.94 -7.35 6.91
C ILE A 5 21.22 -6.57 8.02
N ARG A 6 21.92 -5.60 8.63
CA ARG A 6 21.42 -4.74 9.71
C ARG A 6 21.08 -3.34 9.17
N LEU A 7 20.21 -2.62 9.87
CA LEU A 7 19.87 -1.24 9.52
C LEU A 7 21.08 -0.30 9.58
N SER A 8 22.06 -0.62 10.43
CA SER A 8 23.29 0.16 10.62
C SER A 8 24.38 -0.08 9.56
N ASP A 9 24.21 -1.06 8.68
CA ASP A 9 25.22 -1.41 7.68
C ASP A 9 25.34 -0.33 6.60
N HIS A 10 26.52 -0.32 5.93
CA HIS A 10 26.66 0.41 4.68
C HIS A 10 25.94 -0.33 3.54
N PHE A 11 25.06 0.37 2.82
CA PHE A 11 24.25 -0.19 1.75
C PHE A 11 24.88 0.04 0.37
N THR A 12 25.47 -1.01 -0.19
CA THR A 12 25.74 -1.10 -1.63
C THR A 12 24.42 -1.41 -2.37
N TYR A 13 24.35 -1.21 -3.70
CA TYR A 13 23.17 -1.60 -4.51
C TYR A 13 22.73 -3.05 -4.23
N ARG A 14 23.69 -3.97 -4.21
CA ARG A 14 23.42 -5.39 -3.95
C ARG A 14 22.80 -5.63 -2.56
N ARG A 15 23.38 -5.02 -1.51
CA ARG A 15 22.86 -5.15 -0.15
C ARG A 15 21.49 -4.53 0.01
N LEU A 16 21.28 -3.34 -0.59
CA LEU A 16 20.00 -2.66 -0.58
C LEU A 16 18.91 -3.51 -1.23
N LEU A 17 19.15 -3.99 -2.46
CA LEU A 17 18.21 -4.86 -3.15
C LEU A 17 17.95 -6.17 -2.39
N GLN A 18 18.98 -6.79 -1.81
CA GLN A 18 18.80 -7.99 -0.99
C GLN A 18 17.96 -7.75 0.27
N PHE A 19 18.06 -6.56 0.86
CA PHE A 19 17.30 -6.20 2.05
C PHE A 19 15.83 -5.89 1.73
N VAL A 20 15.56 -5.13 0.65
CA VAL A 20 14.21 -4.73 0.27
C VAL A 20 13.47 -5.78 -0.56
N PHE A 21 14.16 -6.73 -1.18
CA PHE A 21 13.56 -7.75 -2.03
C PHE A 21 12.41 -8.54 -1.37
N PRO A 22 12.53 -9.00 -0.10
CA PRO A 22 11.42 -9.65 0.57
C PRO A 22 10.17 -8.75 0.68
N SER A 23 10.35 -7.45 0.89
CA SER A 23 9.24 -6.49 0.97
C SER A 23 8.58 -6.26 -0.39
N ILE A 24 9.36 -6.23 -1.47
CA ILE A 24 8.84 -6.15 -2.84
C ILE A 24 7.99 -7.39 -3.15
N VAL A 25 8.54 -8.59 -2.90
CA VAL A 25 7.82 -9.86 -3.14
C VAL A 25 6.57 -9.94 -2.26
N MET A 26 6.63 -9.47 -1.01
CA MET A 26 5.49 -9.39 -0.11
C MET A 26 4.36 -8.55 -0.70
N MET A 27 4.65 -7.37 -1.24
CA MET A 27 3.63 -6.48 -1.82
C MET A 27 3.07 -7.02 -3.13
N ILE A 28 3.91 -7.59 -4.01
CA ILE A 28 3.45 -8.26 -5.23
C ILE A 28 2.52 -9.42 -4.89
N PHE A 29 2.90 -10.26 -3.92
CA PHE A 29 2.09 -11.40 -3.50
C PHE A 29 0.75 -10.94 -2.91
N THR A 30 0.74 -9.86 -2.12
CA THR A 30 -0.49 -9.23 -1.60
C THR A 30 -1.42 -8.80 -2.73
N SER A 31 -0.89 -8.19 -3.79
CA SER A 31 -1.68 -7.80 -4.95
C SER A 31 -2.25 -9.00 -5.71
N ILE A 32 -1.46 -10.05 -5.89
CA ILE A 32 -1.88 -11.26 -6.61
C ILE A 32 -2.99 -11.99 -5.86
N TYR A 33 -2.84 -12.25 -4.55
CA TYR A 33 -3.88 -12.98 -3.84
C TYR A 33 -5.19 -12.19 -3.74
N GLY A 34 -5.15 -10.85 -3.69
CA GLY A 34 -6.34 -10.00 -3.77
C GLY A 34 -7.10 -10.15 -5.10
N VAL A 35 -6.37 -10.28 -6.22
CA VAL A 35 -6.97 -10.58 -7.53
C VAL A 35 -7.60 -11.97 -7.55
N VAL A 36 -6.92 -12.97 -6.96
CA VAL A 36 -7.42 -14.37 -6.89
C VAL A 36 -8.69 -14.45 -6.05
N ASP A 37 -8.75 -13.77 -4.89
CA ASP A 37 -9.96 -13.69 -4.06
C ASP A 37 -11.15 -13.13 -4.85
N GLY A 38 -10.94 -12.02 -5.58
CA GLY A 38 -11.96 -11.45 -6.47
C GLY A 38 -12.45 -12.43 -7.54
N LEU A 39 -11.54 -13.24 -8.12
CA LEU A 39 -11.89 -14.26 -9.11
C LEU A 39 -12.74 -15.39 -8.48
N PHE A 40 -12.44 -15.86 -7.28
CA PHE A 40 -13.26 -16.85 -6.60
C PHE A 40 -14.69 -16.33 -6.37
N VAL A 41 -14.81 -15.11 -5.85
CA VAL A 41 -16.12 -14.51 -5.59
C VAL A 41 -16.92 -14.34 -6.88
N SER A 42 -16.33 -13.76 -7.92
CA SER A 42 -17.05 -13.49 -9.18
C SER A 42 -17.54 -14.77 -9.86
N ASN A 43 -16.77 -15.86 -9.80
CA ASN A 43 -17.11 -17.10 -10.47
C ASN A 43 -18.07 -18.02 -9.66
N PHE A 44 -18.00 -17.98 -8.32
CA PHE A 44 -18.72 -18.94 -7.48
C PHE A 44 -19.80 -18.32 -6.59
N ALA A 45 -19.72 -17.00 -6.24
CA ALA A 45 -20.73 -16.36 -5.41
C ALA A 45 -21.79 -15.58 -6.22
N GLY A 46 -21.53 -15.29 -7.50
CA GLY A 46 -22.45 -14.63 -8.41
C GLY A 46 -22.27 -13.10 -8.50
N LYS A 47 -22.96 -12.51 -9.49
CA LYS A 47 -22.80 -11.08 -9.85
C LYS A 47 -23.19 -10.12 -8.72
N THR A 48 -24.32 -10.39 -8.05
CA THR A 48 -24.83 -9.53 -6.95
C THR A 48 -23.88 -9.55 -5.77
N ALA A 49 -23.36 -10.70 -5.38
CA ALA A 49 -22.38 -10.85 -4.31
C ALA A 49 -21.07 -10.13 -4.64
N PHE A 50 -20.58 -10.26 -5.87
CA PHE A 50 -19.38 -9.55 -6.32
C PHE A 50 -19.57 -8.04 -6.33
N ALA A 51 -20.73 -7.55 -6.77
CA ALA A 51 -21.07 -6.13 -6.72
C ALA A 51 -21.16 -5.60 -5.27
N ALA A 52 -21.74 -6.40 -4.36
CA ALA A 52 -21.83 -6.06 -2.94
C ALA A 52 -20.44 -5.92 -2.29
N ILE A 53 -19.51 -6.85 -2.58
CA ILE A 53 -18.13 -6.77 -2.08
C ILE A 53 -17.46 -5.50 -2.60
N ASN A 54 -17.52 -5.22 -3.90
CA ASN A 54 -16.89 -4.04 -4.48
C ASN A 54 -17.44 -2.73 -3.90
N LEU A 55 -18.73 -2.68 -3.54
CA LEU A 55 -19.34 -1.52 -2.91
C LEU A 55 -18.79 -1.28 -1.49
N VAL A 56 -18.56 -2.34 -0.72
CA VAL A 56 -18.11 -2.26 0.69
C VAL A 56 -16.59 -2.15 0.80
N MET A 57 -15.84 -2.62 -0.20
CA MET A 57 -14.37 -2.62 -0.21
C MET A 57 -13.72 -1.28 0.13
N PRO A 58 -14.14 -0.12 -0.42
CA PRO A 58 -13.54 1.17 -0.06
C PRO A 58 -13.59 1.45 1.44
N PHE A 59 -14.69 1.11 2.11
CA PHE A 59 -14.81 1.27 3.55
C PHE A 59 -13.83 0.37 4.31
N ILE A 60 -13.72 -0.90 3.93
CA ILE A 60 -12.77 -1.86 4.53
C ILE A 60 -11.33 -1.39 4.30
N MET A 61 -11.00 -0.87 3.10
CA MET A 61 -9.68 -0.35 2.78
C MET A 61 -9.30 0.89 3.62
N VAL A 62 -10.27 1.75 3.96
CA VAL A 62 -10.02 2.88 4.87
C VAL A 62 -9.66 2.36 6.26
N LEU A 63 -10.36 1.35 6.79
CA LEU A 63 -10.03 0.74 8.09
C LEU A 63 -8.64 0.09 8.08
N GLY A 64 -8.31 -0.64 7.01
CA GLY A 64 -6.96 -1.18 6.81
C GLY A 64 -5.89 -0.11 6.65
N GLY A 65 -6.23 1.00 5.99
CA GLY A 65 -5.38 2.18 5.81
C GLY A 65 -4.95 2.81 7.14
N ILE A 66 -5.80 2.74 8.18
CA ILE A 66 -5.42 3.17 9.54
C ILE A 66 -4.28 2.27 10.07
N GLY A 67 -4.31 0.97 9.81
CA GLY A 67 -3.21 0.07 10.14
C GLY A 67 -1.91 0.44 9.41
N PHE A 68 -1.97 0.73 8.12
CA PHE A 68 -0.81 1.22 7.37
C PHE A 68 -0.28 2.55 7.90
N MET A 69 -1.16 3.49 8.22
CA MET A 69 -0.79 4.78 8.83
C MET A 69 0.01 4.58 10.12
N ILE A 70 -0.47 3.73 11.02
CA ILE A 70 0.22 3.43 12.30
C ILE A 70 1.52 2.66 12.02
N GLY A 71 1.51 1.73 11.08
CA GLY A 71 2.68 0.93 10.69
C GLY A 71 3.82 1.76 10.14
N THR A 72 3.57 2.56 9.11
CA THR A 72 4.61 3.38 8.45
C THR A 72 5.09 4.52 9.32
N GLY A 73 4.17 5.26 9.95
CA GLY A 73 4.53 6.35 10.86
C GLY A 73 5.20 5.87 12.14
N GLY A 74 4.72 4.76 12.72
CA GLY A 74 5.33 4.13 13.89
C GLY A 74 6.72 3.56 13.58
N THR A 75 6.89 2.93 12.43
CA THR A 75 8.19 2.43 11.98
C THR A 75 9.21 3.55 11.77
N ALA A 76 8.80 4.69 11.23
CA ALA A 76 9.67 5.85 11.09
C ALA A 76 10.16 6.36 12.46
N LEU A 77 9.24 6.49 13.44
CA LEU A 77 9.56 6.90 14.81
C LEU A 77 10.54 5.90 15.46
N VAL A 78 10.21 4.60 15.41
CA VAL A 78 11.01 3.54 16.04
C VAL A 78 12.39 3.44 15.39
N SER A 79 12.48 3.46 14.06
CA SER A 79 13.77 3.36 13.35
C SER A 79 14.67 4.55 13.64
N LYS A 80 14.11 5.75 13.70
CA LYS A 80 14.84 6.97 14.12
C LYS A 80 15.37 6.83 15.54
N THR A 81 14.55 6.41 16.49
CA THR A 81 14.92 6.20 17.90
C THR A 81 16.01 5.11 18.04
N LEU A 82 15.95 4.06 17.24
CA LEU A 82 17.01 3.05 17.15
C LEU A 82 18.33 3.65 16.64
N GLY A 83 18.26 4.54 15.65
CA GLY A 83 19.42 5.24 15.11
C GLY A 83 20.07 6.17 16.14
N GLU A 84 19.27 6.80 17.00
CA GLU A 84 19.71 7.63 18.12
C GLU A 84 20.35 6.79 19.27
N GLY A 85 20.41 5.45 19.15
CA GLY A 85 20.97 4.55 20.15
C GLY A 85 20.04 4.25 21.34
N ARG A 86 18.79 4.72 21.31
CA ARG A 86 17.80 4.59 22.40
C ARG A 86 16.96 3.32 22.24
N GLN A 87 17.60 2.14 22.37
CA GLN A 87 16.98 0.83 22.12
C GLN A 87 15.75 0.55 22.99
N GLU A 88 15.81 0.88 24.30
CA GLU A 88 14.68 0.64 25.22
C GLU A 88 13.46 1.49 24.89
N GLU A 89 13.69 2.73 24.52
CA GLU A 89 12.62 3.65 24.12
C GLU A 89 11.98 3.20 22.79
N ALA A 90 12.78 2.75 21.84
CA ALA A 90 12.30 2.17 20.59
C ALA A 90 11.40 0.93 20.84
N ASN A 91 11.78 0.05 21.78
CA ASN A 91 10.96 -1.08 22.19
C ASN A 91 9.65 -0.66 22.86
N ARG A 92 9.67 0.43 23.67
CA ARG A 92 8.45 0.99 24.26
C ARG A 92 7.52 1.56 23.20
N TYR A 93 8.04 2.33 22.24
CA TYR A 93 7.24 2.85 21.14
C TYR A 93 6.67 1.73 20.26
N PHE A 94 7.46 0.73 19.92
CA PHE A 94 6.98 -0.45 19.19
C PHE A 94 5.81 -1.12 19.94
N SER A 95 5.98 -1.41 21.23
CA SER A 95 4.95 -2.05 22.05
C SER A 95 3.67 -1.20 22.13
N MET A 96 3.84 0.12 22.26
CA MET A 96 2.73 1.08 22.29
C MET A 96 1.94 1.07 20.97
N MET A 97 2.64 1.06 19.81
CA MET A 97 1.96 1.01 18.51
C MET A 97 1.17 -0.28 18.32
N ILE A 98 1.74 -1.43 18.72
CA ILE A 98 1.04 -2.73 18.63
C ILE A 98 -0.20 -2.75 19.54
N LEU A 99 -0.07 -2.33 20.80
CA LEU A 99 -1.21 -2.30 21.72
C LEU A 99 -2.30 -1.33 21.24
N PHE A 100 -1.90 -0.12 20.83
CA PHE A 100 -2.85 0.87 20.31
C PHE A 100 -3.59 0.35 19.08
N THR A 101 -2.87 -0.29 18.14
CA THR A 101 -3.48 -0.91 16.96
C THR A 101 -4.48 -2.00 17.35
N ALA A 102 -4.14 -2.86 18.31
CA ALA A 102 -5.05 -3.91 18.78
C ALA A 102 -6.32 -3.32 19.40
N LEU A 103 -6.18 -2.35 20.31
CA LEU A 103 -7.31 -1.71 20.98
C LEU A 103 -8.20 -0.92 20.00
N LEU A 104 -7.58 -0.11 19.14
CA LEU A 104 -8.31 0.63 18.12
C LEU A 104 -8.97 -0.32 17.11
N GLY A 105 -8.27 -1.38 16.72
CA GLY A 105 -8.80 -2.40 15.82
C GLY A 105 -10.03 -3.11 16.41
N VAL A 106 -10.02 -3.45 17.69
CA VAL A 106 -11.21 -4.03 18.37
C VAL A 106 -12.35 -3.02 18.41
N LEU A 107 -12.08 -1.75 18.74
CA LEU A 107 -13.10 -0.70 18.72
C LEU A 107 -13.72 -0.55 17.33
N LEU A 108 -12.89 -0.49 16.28
CA LEU A 108 -13.34 -0.38 14.89
C LEU A 108 -14.04 -1.66 14.41
N SER A 109 -13.64 -2.84 14.88
CA SER A 109 -14.36 -4.10 14.62
C SER A 109 -15.79 -4.02 15.16
N VAL A 110 -15.98 -3.65 16.43
CA VAL A 110 -17.30 -3.55 17.04
C VAL A 110 -18.16 -2.50 16.35
N THR A 111 -17.62 -1.30 16.13
CA THR A 111 -18.36 -0.22 15.45
C THR A 111 -18.69 -0.59 14.01
N GLY A 112 -17.75 -1.18 13.26
CA GLY A 112 -17.97 -1.63 11.89
C GLY A 112 -19.04 -2.71 11.76
N VAL A 113 -19.09 -3.66 12.70
CA VAL A 113 -20.13 -4.69 12.73
C VAL A 113 -21.52 -4.08 13.03
N VAL A 114 -21.59 -3.19 14.03
CA VAL A 114 -22.86 -2.57 14.47
C VAL A 114 -23.41 -1.64 13.39
N PHE A 115 -22.57 -0.78 12.83
CA PHE A 115 -22.98 0.27 11.88
C PHE A 115 -22.90 -0.16 10.40
N MET A 116 -22.67 -1.45 10.10
CA MET A 116 -22.50 -1.90 8.71
C MET A 116 -23.72 -1.61 7.82
N ARG A 117 -24.95 -1.74 8.37
CA ARG A 117 -26.18 -1.49 7.61
C ARG A 117 -26.33 -0.02 7.20
N PRO A 118 -26.22 0.97 8.12
CA PRO A 118 -26.15 2.39 7.73
C PRO A 118 -25.03 2.72 6.76
N VAL A 119 -23.84 2.11 6.92
CA VAL A 119 -22.70 2.31 6.03
C VAL A 119 -23.02 1.79 4.62
N ALA A 120 -23.59 0.59 4.48
CA ALA A 120 -23.96 0.03 3.19
C ALA A 120 -25.01 0.92 2.46
N LEU A 121 -25.99 1.42 3.17
CA LEU A 121 -26.99 2.36 2.62
C LEU A 121 -26.35 3.69 2.20
N PHE A 122 -25.44 4.23 3.01
CA PHE A 122 -24.71 5.46 2.68
C PHE A 122 -23.83 5.29 1.43
N LEU A 123 -23.24 4.10 1.24
CA LEU A 123 -22.46 3.76 0.05
C LEU A 123 -23.32 3.52 -1.20
N GLY A 124 -24.65 3.48 -1.07
CA GLY A 124 -25.57 3.35 -2.18
C GLY A 124 -26.01 1.91 -2.49
N ALA A 125 -26.02 1.03 -1.48
CA ALA A 125 -26.51 -0.34 -1.63
C ALA A 125 -27.98 -0.37 -2.07
N THR A 126 -28.27 -1.07 -3.17
CA THR A 126 -29.65 -1.31 -3.62
C THR A 126 -30.34 -2.32 -2.68
N PRO A 127 -31.69 -2.34 -2.65
CA PRO A 127 -32.42 -3.33 -1.82
C PRO A 127 -32.01 -4.77 -2.09
N GLU A 128 -31.66 -5.10 -3.33
CA GLU A 128 -31.26 -6.46 -3.77
C GLU A 128 -29.90 -6.89 -3.20
N MET A 129 -28.94 -5.95 -3.08
CA MET A 129 -27.58 -6.25 -2.63
C MET A 129 -27.33 -5.87 -1.16
N LEU A 130 -28.26 -5.18 -0.51
CA LEU A 130 -28.06 -4.66 0.85
C LEU A 130 -27.71 -5.75 1.86
N GLU A 131 -28.44 -6.87 1.84
CA GLU A 131 -28.21 -7.96 2.78
C GLU A 131 -26.84 -8.63 2.56
N ASP A 132 -26.40 -8.75 1.32
CA ASP A 132 -25.05 -9.25 0.97
C ASP A 132 -23.96 -8.26 1.45
N CYS A 133 -24.15 -6.96 1.23
CA CYS A 133 -23.26 -5.94 1.76
C CYS A 133 -23.12 -5.99 3.29
N VAL A 134 -24.26 -6.10 3.98
CA VAL A 134 -24.29 -6.16 5.45
C VAL A 134 -23.65 -7.46 5.95
N ARG A 135 -23.97 -8.60 5.34
CA ARG A 135 -23.43 -9.91 5.72
C ARG A 135 -21.91 -9.97 5.53
N TYR A 136 -21.43 -9.61 4.34
CA TYR A 136 -20.00 -9.57 4.04
C TYR A 136 -19.27 -8.59 4.95
N GLY A 137 -19.76 -7.35 5.00
CA GLY A 137 -19.12 -6.29 5.77
C GLY A 137 -19.05 -6.59 7.27
N ARG A 138 -20.11 -7.17 7.88
CA ARG A 138 -20.10 -7.58 9.30
C ARG A 138 -19.05 -8.65 9.56
N ILE A 139 -18.97 -9.68 8.73
CA ILE A 139 -18.01 -10.76 8.92
C ILE A 139 -16.58 -10.21 8.78
N VAL A 140 -16.26 -9.49 7.72
CA VAL A 140 -14.91 -8.94 7.52
C VAL A 140 -14.55 -7.93 8.61
N ASN A 141 -15.49 -7.04 9.00
CA ASN A 141 -15.23 -6.07 10.06
C ASN A 141 -14.99 -6.72 11.44
N ALA A 142 -15.53 -7.91 11.72
CA ALA A 142 -15.20 -8.64 12.94
C ALA A 142 -13.68 -8.97 13.03
N PHE A 143 -12.98 -9.02 11.91
CA PHE A 143 -11.53 -9.29 11.85
C PHE A 143 -10.68 -8.02 11.62
N THR A 144 -11.26 -6.82 11.69
CA THR A 144 -10.53 -5.55 11.43
C THR A 144 -9.29 -5.41 12.32
N ALA A 145 -9.35 -5.84 13.58
CA ALA A 145 -8.19 -5.82 14.47
C ALA A 145 -7.02 -6.66 13.93
N ALA A 146 -7.31 -7.84 13.41
CA ALA A 146 -6.30 -8.71 12.79
C ALA A 146 -5.75 -8.10 11.49
N PHE A 147 -6.61 -7.50 10.68
CA PHE A 147 -6.22 -6.81 9.45
C PHE A 147 -5.31 -5.61 9.73
N MET A 148 -5.65 -4.77 10.70
CA MET A 148 -4.79 -3.66 11.09
C MET A 148 -3.44 -4.14 11.64
N LEU A 149 -3.43 -5.19 12.47
CA LEU A 149 -2.19 -5.78 12.98
C LEU A 149 -1.33 -6.36 11.85
N GLN A 150 -1.92 -7.03 10.86
CA GLN A 150 -1.21 -7.51 9.67
C GLN A 150 -0.48 -6.37 8.96
N ASN A 151 -1.16 -5.25 8.70
CA ASN A 151 -0.58 -4.09 8.03
C ASN A 151 0.54 -3.42 8.86
N VAL A 152 0.34 -3.31 10.15
CA VAL A 152 1.35 -2.78 11.08
C VAL A 152 2.60 -3.66 11.11
N PHE A 153 2.44 -4.98 11.19
CA PHE A 153 3.57 -5.90 11.22
C PHE A 153 4.32 -5.99 9.89
N GLN A 154 3.67 -5.74 8.74
CA GLN A 154 4.39 -5.64 7.47
C GLN A 154 5.52 -4.61 7.53
N SER A 155 5.28 -3.45 8.15
CA SER A 155 6.29 -2.40 8.32
C SER A 155 7.27 -2.71 9.46
N PHE A 156 6.78 -3.13 10.63
CA PHE A 156 7.64 -3.35 11.81
C PHE A 156 8.58 -4.56 11.70
N LEU A 157 8.21 -5.60 10.95
CA LEU A 157 9.12 -6.73 10.72
C LEU A 157 10.36 -6.32 9.92
N ILE A 158 10.25 -5.31 9.07
CA ILE A 158 11.41 -4.75 8.35
C ILE A 158 12.29 -3.96 9.32
N ALA A 159 11.68 -3.10 10.16
CA ALA A 159 12.41 -2.35 11.19
C ALA A 159 13.05 -3.27 12.25
N ALA A 160 12.44 -4.42 12.51
CA ALA A 160 12.99 -5.47 13.38
C ALA A 160 14.12 -6.30 12.72
N GLU A 161 14.57 -5.93 11.50
CA GLU A 161 15.57 -6.63 10.69
C GLU A 161 15.15 -8.07 10.32
N LYS A 162 13.83 -8.30 10.18
CA LYS A 162 13.21 -9.59 9.85
C LYS A 162 12.32 -9.53 8.59
N PRO A 163 12.75 -8.91 7.47
CA PRO A 163 11.88 -8.76 6.30
C PRO A 163 11.44 -10.12 5.69
N LYS A 164 12.27 -11.16 5.82
CA LYS A 164 11.90 -12.52 5.38
C LYS A 164 10.77 -13.13 6.21
N LEU A 165 10.68 -12.80 7.50
CA LEU A 165 9.57 -13.23 8.34
C LEU A 165 8.29 -12.51 7.94
N GLY A 166 8.36 -11.22 7.58
CA GLY A 166 7.24 -10.48 7.01
C GLY A 166 6.70 -11.11 5.72
N LEU A 167 7.62 -11.47 4.82
CA LEU A 167 7.25 -12.21 3.60
C LEU A 167 6.60 -13.55 3.93
N ALA A 168 7.17 -14.34 4.85
CA ALA A 168 6.61 -15.64 5.23
C ALA A 168 5.19 -15.50 5.84
N ALA A 169 4.97 -14.48 6.70
CA ALA A 169 3.66 -14.20 7.28
C ALA A 169 2.62 -13.82 6.21
N THR A 170 3.01 -12.98 5.25
CA THR A 170 2.13 -12.56 4.16
C THR A 170 1.81 -13.71 3.20
N VAL A 171 2.81 -14.53 2.85
CA VAL A 171 2.60 -15.73 2.02
C VAL A 171 1.70 -16.72 2.74
N ALA A 172 1.92 -16.98 4.03
CA ALA A 172 1.06 -17.86 4.82
C ALA A 172 -0.39 -17.35 4.86
N ALA A 173 -0.59 -16.03 5.06
CA ALA A 173 -1.92 -15.43 5.01
C ALA A 173 -2.58 -15.59 3.64
N GLY A 174 -1.88 -15.24 2.56
CA GLY A 174 -2.44 -15.33 1.21
C GLY A 174 -2.72 -16.77 0.77
N VAL A 175 -1.85 -17.73 1.09
CA VAL A 175 -2.10 -19.16 0.83
C VAL A 175 -3.30 -19.64 1.65
N THR A 176 -3.44 -19.22 2.90
CA THR A 176 -4.62 -19.52 3.73
C THR A 176 -5.89 -18.95 3.11
N ASN A 177 -5.87 -17.71 2.64
CA ASN A 177 -7.01 -17.09 1.96
C ASN A 177 -7.42 -17.91 0.73
N MET A 178 -6.50 -18.15 -0.21
CA MET A 178 -6.80 -18.92 -1.43
C MET A 178 -7.30 -20.34 -1.14
N ALA A 179 -6.71 -21.03 -0.16
CA ALA A 179 -7.15 -22.37 0.23
C ALA A 179 -8.55 -22.37 0.86
N LEU A 180 -8.84 -21.37 1.71
CA LEU A 180 -10.15 -21.24 2.35
C LEU A 180 -11.22 -20.74 1.37
N ASP A 181 -10.90 -19.91 0.39
CA ASP A 181 -11.81 -19.54 -0.69
C ASP A 181 -12.18 -20.76 -1.53
N ALA A 182 -11.19 -21.56 -1.92
CA ALA A 182 -11.47 -22.82 -2.61
C ALA A 182 -12.37 -23.75 -1.78
N LEU A 183 -12.16 -23.84 -0.48
CA LEU A 183 -12.94 -24.70 0.40
C LEU A 183 -14.34 -24.15 0.69
N PHE A 184 -14.45 -22.88 1.11
CA PHE A 184 -15.70 -22.29 1.59
C PHE A 184 -16.58 -21.79 0.44
N VAL A 185 -15.98 -21.18 -0.59
CA VAL A 185 -16.72 -20.59 -1.70
C VAL A 185 -17.01 -21.64 -2.77
N ALA A 186 -15.99 -22.34 -3.24
CA ALA A 186 -16.15 -23.35 -4.30
C ALA A 186 -16.64 -24.72 -3.76
N GLY A 187 -16.04 -25.22 -2.66
CA GLY A 187 -16.35 -26.53 -2.07
C GLY A 187 -17.69 -26.54 -1.33
N PHE A 188 -17.80 -25.75 -0.26
CA PHE A 188 -19.01 -25.74 0.60
C PHE A 188 -20.13 -24.84 0.06
N ARG A 189 -19.83 -24.00 -0.95
CA ARG A 189 -20.78 -23.07 -1.56
C ARG A 189 -21.44 -22.11 -0.57
N TRP A 190 -20.66 -21.64 0.42
CA TRP A 190 -21.14 -20.65 1.38
C TRP A 190 -21.30 -19.25 0.77
N GLY A 191 -21.00 -19.08 -0.53
CA GLY A 191 -21.14 -17.83 -1.25
C GLY A 191 -20.32 -16.70 -0.62
N ILE A 192 -20.94 -15.52 -0.50
CA ILE A 192 -20.30 -14.30 0.02
C ILE A 192 -19.82 -14.45 1.49
N ALA A 193 -20.53 -15.21 2.30
CA ALA A 193 -20.12 -15.46 3.69
C ALA A 193 -18.84 -16.30 3.76
N GLY A 194 -18.69 -17.27 2.85
CA GLY A 194 -17.47 -18.07 2.73
C GLY A 194 -16.25 -17.23 2.40
N ALA A 195 -16.34 -16.33 1.43
CA ALA A 195 -15.28 -15.39 1.08
C ALA A 195 -14.92 -14.47 2.26
N ALA A 196 -15.93 -13.91 2.94
CA ALA A 196 -15.70 -13.05 4.10
C ALA A 196 -14.96 -13.76 5.25
N VAL A 197 -15.33 -15.02 5.55
CA VAL A 197 -14.67 -15.83 6.58
C VAL A 197 -13.25 -16.19 6.16
N ALA A 198 -13.04 -16.59 4.91
CA ALA A 198 -11.72 -16.90 4.36
C ALA A 198 -10.77 -15.70 4.48
N THR A 199 -11.23 -14.51 4.08
CA THR A 199 -10.49 -13.25 4.20
C THR A 199 -10.18 -12.94 5.67
N GLY A 200 -11.16 -13.03 6.58
CA GLY A 200 -10.96 -12.78 8.01
C GLY A 200 -9.96 -13.72 8.67
N LEU A 201 -10.04 -15.02 8.39
CA LEU A 201 -9.10 -16.02 8.92
C LEU A 201 -7.69 -15.83 8.37
N SER A 202 -7.55 -15.48 7.10
CA SER A 202 -6.24 -15.16 6.51
C SER A 202 -5.60 -13.93 7.17
N GLN A 203 -6.39 -12.92 7.48
CA GLN A 203 -5.93 -11.73 8.23
C GLN A 203 -5.49 -12.10 9.65
N CYS A 204 -6.18 -13.05 10.30
CA CYS A 204 -5.72 -13.60 11.59
C CYS A 204 -4.34 -14.27 11.47
N VAL A 205 -4.10 -15.05 10.43
CA VAL A 205 -2.77 -15.64 10.20
C VAL A 205 -1.74 -14.54 10.00
N GLY A 206 -2.01 -13.54 9.16
CA GLY A 206 -1.08 -12.44 8.89
C GLY A 206 -0.80 -11.52 10.08
N GLY A 207 -1.78 -11.31 10.96
CA GLY A 207 -1.66 -10.45 12.14
C GLY A 207 -1.19 -11.16 13.40
N LEU A 208 -1.75 -12.35 13.70
CA LEU A 208 -1.44 -13.06 14.94
C LEU A 208 -0.13 -13.84 14.88
N PHE A 209 0.29 -14.33 13.72
CA PHE A 209 1.56 -15.04 13.59
C PHE A 209 2.76 -14.15 13.99
N PRO A 210 2.92 -12.92 13.47
CA PRO A 210 3.95 -12.00 13.94
C PRO A 210 3.78 -11.61 15.41
N LEU A 211 2.56 -11.44 15.89
CA LEU A 211 2.29 -11.12 17.29
C LEU A 211 2.83 -12.23 18.22
N VAL A 212 2.53 -13.49 17.91
CA VAL A 212 3.04 -14.66 18.68
C VAL A 212 4.58 -14.73 18.61
N TYR A 213 5.16 -14.41 17.45
CA TYR A 213 6.63 -14.34 17.32
C TYR A 213 7.24 -13.32 18.28
N PHE A 214 6.66 -12.11 18.41
CA PHE A 214 7.18 -11.08 19.30
C PHE A 214 6.86 -11.31 20.79
N LEU A 215 5.80 -12.06 21.09
CA LEU A 215 5.49 -12.47 22.48
C LEU A 215 6.44 -13.56 23.01
N ARG A 216 7.04 -14.34 22.14
CA ARG A 216 8.02 -15.36 22.51
C ARG A 216 9.44 -14.78 22.54
N PRO A 217 10.38 -15.38 23.30
CA PRO A 217 11.80 -15.06 23.18
C PRO A 217 12.26 -15.20 21.73
N ASN A 218 12.78 -14.12 21.16
CA ASN A 218 13.17 -14.07 19.74
C ASN A 218 14.49 -13.32 19.54
N SER A 219 15.08 -13.45 18.36
CA SER A 219 16.36 -12.84 17.98
C SER A 219 16.20 -11.54 17.19
N SER A 220 15.02 -10.90 17.24
CA SER A 220 14.82 -9.64 16.56
C SER A 220 15.37 -8.46 17.34
N ARG A 221 15.59 -7.36 16.63
CA ARG A 221 16.06 -6.10 17.23
C ARG A 221 15.00 -5.45 18.12
N LEU A 222 13.71 -5.61 17.76
CA LEU A 222 12.58 -5.08 18.51
C LEU A 222 11.98 -6.17 19.41
N ARG A 223 11.53 -5.76 20.60
CA ARG A 223 10.90 -6.65 21.59
C ARG A 223 9.66 -5.96 22.18
N LEU A 224 8.64 -6.76 22.49
CA LEU A 224 7.50 -6.29 23.27
C LEU A 224 7.91 -6.16 24.73
N VAL A 225 7.69 -4.96 25.29
CA VAL A 225 8.04 -4.61 26.67
C VAL A 225 6.86 -3.93 27.34
N ARG A 226 6.84 -3.92 28.66
CA ARG A 226 5.88 -3.10 29.42
C ARG A 226 6.11 -1.63 29.09
N MET A 227 5.05 -0.90 28.79
CA MET A 227 5.12 0.50 28.41
C MET A 227 3.96 1.28 29.03
N ARG A 228 4.08 2.60 29.07
CA ARG A 228 2.98 3.53 29.33
C ARG A 228 2.48 4.09 28.02
N LEU A 229 1.19 4.37 27.95
CA LEU A 229 0.61 5.02 26.77
C LEU A 229 1.01 6.51 26.78
N GLU A 230 1.85 6.88 25.82
CA GLU A 230 2.30 8.26 25.64
C GLU A 230 1.59 8.85 24.41
N LEU A 231 0.64 9.74 24.66
CA LEU A 231 -0.23 10.27 23.61
C LEU A 231 0.54 11.06 22.54
N ARG A 232 1.55 11.84 22.94
CA ARG A 232 2.30 12.70 22.04
C ARG A 232 3.11 11.92 20.98
N PRO A 233 3.94 10.92 21.33
CA PRO A 233 4.61 10.08 20.33
C PRO A 233 3.63 9.32 19.43
N LEU A 234 2.51 8.86 19.98
CA LEU A 234 1.47 8.15 19.25
C LEU A 234 0.83 9.05 18.18
N LEU A 235 0.38 10.24 18.55
CA LEU A 235 -0.20 11.21 17.61
C LEU A 235 0.82 11.66 16.55
N ASN A 236 2.07 11.85 16.93
CA ASN A 236 3.14 12.17 16.00
C ASN A 236 3.36 11.04 14.98
N ALA A 237 3.34 9.79 15.41
CA ALA A 237 3.45 8.64 14.51
C ALA A 237 2.25 8.54 13.57
N CYS A 238 1.01 8.67 14.07
CA CYS A 238 -0.19 8.68 13.24
C CYS A 238 -0.16 9.84 12.23
N GLY A 239 0.19 11.04 12.67
CA GLY A 239 0.35 12.20 11.79
C GLY A 239 1.44 12.01 10.73
N ASN A 240 2.55 11.35 11.10
CA ASN A 240 3.63 11.05 10.17
C ASN A 240 3.26 10.00 9.11
N GLY A 241 2.43 9.02 9.46
CA GLY A 241 1.93 8.01 8.53
C GLY A 241 0.63 8.37 7.82
N SER A 242 0.07 9.57 8.07
CA SER A 242 -1.24 9.98 7.50
C SER A 242 -1.29 10.00 5.97
N SER A 243 -0.14 10.09 5.30
CA SER A 243 -0.03 9.99 3.84
C SER A 243 -0.61 8.68 3.30
N GLU A 244 -0.46 7.57 4.01
CA GLU A 244 -0.98 6.26 3.60
C GLU A 244 -2.52 6.24 3.66
N LEU A 245 -3.10 6.75 4.73
CA LEU A 245 -4.55 6.85 4.88
C LEU A 245 -5.14 7.79 3.82
N MET A 246 -4.50 8.95 3.60
CA MET A 246 -4.91 9.90 2.56
C MET A 246 -4.87 9.28 1.17
N SER A 247 -3.82 8.51 0.85
CA SER A 247 -3.70 7.82 -0.43
C SER A 247 -4.82 6.81 -0.64
N ASN A 248 -5.15 6.00 0.37
CA ASN A 248 -6.23 5.00 0.28
C ASN A 248 -7.61 5.65 0.06
N ILE A 249 -7.94 6.68 0.83
CA ILE A 249 -9.21 7.42 0.68
C ILE A 249 -9.27 8.07 -0.71
N SER A 250 -8.20 8.77 -1.10
CA SER A 250 -8.12 9.46 -2.38
C SER A 250 -8.27 8.52 -3.56
N SER A 251 -7.59 7.36 -3.52
CA SER A 251 -7.67 6.36 -4.60
C SER A 251 -9.09 5.83 -4.78
N SER A 252 -9.84 5.63 -3.69
CA SER A 252 -11.24 5.21 -3.76
C SER A 252 -12.11 6.26 -4.45
N ILE A 253 -11.99 7.53 -4.06
CA ILE A 253 -12.74 8.65 -4.65
C ILE A 253 -12.41 8.79 -6.14
N VAL A 254 -11.13 8.76 -6.48
CA VAL A 254 -10.66 8.94 -7.85
C VAL A 254 -11.07 7.78 -8.75
N SER A 255 -11.05 6.53 -8.25
CA SER A 255 -11.53 5.38 -9.00
C SER A 255 -13.02 5.50 -9.37
N MET A 256 -13.86 5.99 -8.44
CA MET A 256 -15.27 6.27 -8.73
C MET A 256 -15.41 7.35 -9.83
N LEU A 257 -14.59 8.39 -9.77
CA LEU A 257 -14.61 9.47 -10.75
C LEU A 257 -14.16 8.99 -12.15
N TYR A 258 -13.14 8.14 -12.23
CA TYR A 258 -12.73 7.49 -13.49
C TYR A 258 -13.87 6.68 -14.09
N ASN A 259 -14.52 5.84 -13.29
CA ASN A 259 -15.67 5.05 -13.75
C ASN A 259 -16.81 5.93 -14.28
N PHE A 260 -17.10 7.03 -13.58
CA PHE A 260 -18.13 7.99 -14.03
C PHE A 260 -17.77 8.62 -15.38
N GLN A 261 -16.54 9.08 -15.55
CA GLN A 261 -16.09 9.67 -16.81
C GLN A 261 -16.07 8.65 -17.95
N LEU A 262 -15.59 7.44 -17.69
CA LEU A 262 -15.55 6.37 -18.68
C LEU A 262 -16.97 5.96 -19.14
N LEU A 263 -17.92 5.83 -18.22
CA LEU A 263 -19.32 5.57 -18.55
C LEU A 263 -19.91 6.68 -19.45
N LYS A 264 -19.57 7.94 -19.16
CA LYS A 264 -20.06 9.09 -19.92
C LYS A 264 -19.50 9.14 -21.34
N TYR A 265 -18.20 8.83 -21.54
CA TYR A 265 -17.52 9.02 -22.83
C TYR A 265 -17.47 7.76 -23.69
N ILE A 266 -17.41 6.56 -23.10
CA ILE A 266 -17.19 5.31 -23.80
C ILE A 266 -18.32 4.29 -23.51
N GLY A 267 -18.92 4.37 -22.31
CA GLY A 267 -19.88 3.36 -21.84
C GLY A 267 -19.21 2.23 -21.07
N GLU A 268 -19.85 1.05 -21.05
CA GLU A 268 -19.41 -0.10 -20.24
C GLU A 268 -18.05 -0.65 -20.67
N ASP A 269 -17.70 -0.56 -21.95
CA ASP A 269 -16.41 -1.02 -22.49
C ASP A 269 -15.25 -0.21 -21.90
N GLY A 270 -15.44 1.11 -21.70
CA GLY A 270 -14.43 1.94 -21.04
C GLY A 270 -14.15 1.52 -19.61
N VAL A 271 -15.20 1.20 -18.83
CA VAL A 271 -15.07 0.73 -17.46
C VAL A 271 -14.39 -0.65 -17.41
N SER A 272 -14.73 -1.53 -18.35
CA SER A 272 -14.13 -2.85 -18.48
C SER A 272 -12.64 -2.76 -18.80
N ALA A 273 -12.25 -1.93 -19.77
CA ALA A 273 -10.86 -1.67 -20.12
C ALA A 273 -10.08 -1.09 -18.92
N TYR A 274 -10.65 -0.13 -18.20
CA TYR A 274 -10.05 0.44 -17.00
C TYR A 274 -9.84 -0.59 -15.89
N GLY A 275 -10.79 -1.50 -15.70
CA GLY A 275 -10.64 -2.62 -14.75
C GLY A 275 -9.41 -3.47 -15.03
N VAL A 276 -9.16 -3.80 -16.30
CA VAL A 276 -7.95 -4.55 -16.70
C VAL A 276 -6.68 -3.76 -16.40
N LEU A 277 -6.67 -2.45 -16.71
CA LEU A 277 -5.53 -1.58 -16.40
C LEU A 277 -5.25 -1.53 -14.89
N MET A 278 -6.29 -1.46 -14.07
CA MET A 278 -6.16 -1.41 -12.61
C MET A 278 -5.52 -2.67 -12.04
N TYR A 279 -5.90 -3.86 -12.51
CA TYR A 279 -5.26 -5.11 -12.05
C TYR A 279 -3.76 -5.12 -12.33
N VAL A 280 -3.34 -4.66 -13.51
CA VAL A 280 -1.91 -4.56 -13.86
C VAL A 280 -1.21 -3.48 -13.05
N GLN A 281 -1.86 -2.33 -12.87
CA GLN A 281 -1.33 -1.25 -12.05
C GLN A 281 -1.07 -1.70 -10.61
N PHE A 282 -1.98 -2.45 -9.98
CA PHE A 282 -1.79 -2.95 -8.62
C PHE A 282 -0.53 -3.78 -8.48
N ILE A 283 -0.24 -4.66 -9.45
CA ILE A 283 0.96 -5.50 -9.42
C ILE A 283 2.23 -4.66 -9.65
N PHE A 284 2.20 -3.71 -10.58
CA PHE A 284 3.37 -2.90 -10.91
C PHE A 284 3.71 -1.90 -9.78
N ILE A 285 2.72 -1.20 -9.28
CA ILE A 285 2.91 -0.26 -8.15
C ILE A 285 3.31 -0.99 -6.86
N ALA A 286 2.92 -2.26 -6.68
CA ALA A 286 3.36 -3.05 -5.54
C ALA A 286 4.88 -3.19 -5.46
N ILE A 287 5.60 -3.16 -6.60
CA ILE A 287 7.07 -3.17 -6.64
C ILE A 287 7.62 -1.91 -5.98
N ASP A 288 7.10 -0.74 -6.37
CA ASP A 288 7.56 0.56 -5.89
C ASP A 288 7.17 0.79 -4.41
N ILE A 289 5.96 0.37 -4.01
CA ILE A 289 5.52 0.40 -2.61
C ILE A 289 6.39 -0.54 -1.77
N GLY A 290 6.63 -1.75 -2.23
CA GLY A 290 7.45 -2.74 -1.52
C GLY A 290 8.89 -2.27 -1.32
N TYR A 291 9.47 -1.62 -2.34
CA TYR A 291 10.76 -0.97 -2.21
C TYR A 291 10.73 0.15 -1.16
N SER A 292 9.75 1.03 -1.23
CA SER A 292 9.62 2.20 -0.36
C SER A 292 9.45 1.80 1.11
N ILE A 293 8.57 0.84 1.39
CA ILE A 293 8.37 0.29 2.75
C ILE A 293 9.65 -0.40 3.24
N GLY A 294 10.34 -1.14 2.36
CA GLY A 294 11.60 -1.81 2.68
C GLY A 294 12.74 -0.85 3.00
N CYS A 295 12.82 0.26 2.29
CA CYS A 295 13.87 1.27 2.43
C CYS A 295 13.63 2.23 3.62
N ALA A 296 12.39 2.53 3.96
CA ALA A 296 12.03 3.53 4.97
C ALA A 296 12.70 3.33 6.34
N PRO A 297 12.77 2.12 6.94
CA PRO A 297 13.45 1.92 8.21
C PRO A 297 14.95 2.20 8.16
N VAL A 298 15.60 1.93 7.02
CA VAL A 298 17.04 2.20 6.82
C VAL A 298 17.28 3.71 6.79
N VAL A 299 16.45 4.45 6.06
CA VAL A 299 16.50 5.92 5.99
C VAL A 299 16.26 6.52 7.38
N GLY A 300 15.20 6.08 8.08
CA GLY A 300 14.87 6.55 9.44
C GLY A 300 15.99 6.28 10.43
N PHE A 301 16.63 5.10 10.38
CA PHE A 301 17.75 4.74 11.23
C PHE A 301 18.97 5.67 11.00
N HIS A 302 19.40 5.83 9.75
CA HIS A 302 20.57 6.69 9.45
C HIS A 302 20.30 8.17 9.71
N TYR A 303 19.06 8.61 9.54
CA TYR A 303 18.65 9.95 9.95
C TYR A 303 18.76 10.12 11.49
N GLY A 304 18.27 9.17 12.28
CA GLY A 304 18.41 9.18 13.73
C GLY A 304 19.87 9.13 14.20
N ALA A 305 20.68 8.30 13.55
CA ALA A 305 22.12 8.19 13.82
C ALA A 305 22.96 9.38 13.34
N GLN A 306 22.35 10.42 12.74
CA GLN A 306 23.04 11.56 12.13
C GLN A 306 24.09 11.16 11.08
N ASN A 307 23.94 9.99 10.47
CA ASN A 307 24.84 9.50 9.42
C ASN A 307 24.43 10.06 8.05
N HIS A 308 24.76 11.34 7.85
CA HIS A 308 24.40 12.05 6.62
C HIS A 308 25.04 11.47 5.36
N ALA A 309 26.22 10.84 5.49
CA ALA A 309 26.90 10.19 4.37
C ALA A 309 26.08 9.00 3.84
N GLU A 310 25.59 8.14 4.73
CA GLU A 310 24.78 7.00 4.35
C GLU A 310 23.37 7.42 3.93
N LEU A 311 22.80 8.45 4.57
CA LEU A 311 21.51 9.01 4.18
C LEU A 311 21.54 9.54 2.73
N LYS A 312 22.62 10.24 2.35
CA LYS A 312 22.87 10.69 0.98
C LYS A 312 23.06 9.51 0.01
N ASN A 313 23.81 8.49 0.43
CA ASN A 313 24.03 7.28 -0.35
C ASN A 313 22.70 6.57 -0.64
N MET A 314 21.87 6.39 0.39
CA MET A 314 20.53 5.80 0.28
C MET A 314 19.63 6.61 -0.64
N PHE A 315 19.57 7.93 -0.47
CA PHE A 315 18.76 8.81 -1.31
C PHE A 315 19.13 8.70 -2.79
N LYS A 316 20.43 8.82 -3.13
CA LYS A 316 20.89 8.73 -4.52
C LYS A 316 20.58 7.39 -5.16
N LYS A 317 20.85 6.29 -4.43
CA LYS A 317 20.60 4.93 -4.91
C LYS A 317 19.12 4.67 -5.11
N SER A 318 18.29 5.12 -4.18
CA SER A 318 16.85 4.94 -4.26
C SER A 318 16.24 5.73 -5.42
N VAL A 319 16.63 6.98 -5.61
CA VAL A 319 16.16 7.77 -6.77
C VAL A 319 16.53 7.08 -8.08
N LEU A 320 17.78 6.63 -8.22
CA LEU A 320 18.21 5.94 -9.44
C LEU A 320 17.44 4.63 -9.66
N LEU A 321 17.24 3.84 -8.59
CA LEU A 321 16.50 2.59 -8.68
C LEU A 321 15.02 2.82 -9.03
N MET A 322 14.39 3.85 -8.47
CA MET A 322 12.99 4.17 -8.78
C MET A 322 12.82 4.70 -10.21
N CYS A 323 13.75 5.53 -10.70
CA CYS A 323 13.73 5.94 -12.10
C CYS A 323 13.97 4.77 -13.05
N ALA A 324 14.88 3.87 -12.72
CA ALA A 324 15.14 2.66 -13.51
C ALA A 324 13.93 1.70 -13.47
N SER A 325 13.33 1.49 -12.29
CA SER A 325 12.08 0.71 -12.13
C SER A 325 10.98 1.28 -13.01
N GLY A 326 10.73 2.59 -12.93
CA GLY A 326 9.71 3.26 -13.73
C GLY A 326 9.91 3.07 -15.24
N ALA A 327 11.16 3.21 -15.73
CA ALA A 327 11.49 2.96 -17.13
C ALA A 327 11.22 1.50 -17.53
N VAL A 328 11.68 0.54 -16.71
CA VAL A 328 11.46 -0.89 -16.96
C VAL A 328 9.97 -1.24 -16.93
N LEU A 329 9.23 -0.75 -15.94
CA LEU A 329 7.79 -1.01 -15.81
C LEU A 329 7.00 -0.41 -16.98
N THR A 330 7.37 0.79 -17.44
CA THR A 330 6.77 1.42 -18.64
C THR A 330 6.99 0.57 -19.90
N VAL A 331 8.22 0.08 -20.12
CA VAL A 331 8.52 -0.80 -21.25
C VAL A 331 7.77 -2.12 -21.13
N LEU A 332 7.77 -2.74 -19.94
CA LEU A 332 7.05 -4.00 -19.71
C LEU A 332 5.54 -3.81 -19.91
N ALA A 333 4.94 -2.73 -19.40
CA ALA A 333 3.51 -2.45 -19.60
C ALA A 333 3.16 -2.36 -21.09
N ARG A 334 4.01 -1.73 -21.90
CA ARG A 334 3.80 -1.63 -23.34
C ARG A 334 3.98 -2.95 -24.08
N LEU A 335 4.99 -3.73 -23.72
CA LEU A 335 5.22 -5.05 -24.32
C LEU A 335 4.13 -6.05 -23.94
N LEU A 336 3.67 -5.98 -22.70
CA LEU A 336 2.65 -6.88 -22.17
C LEU A 336 1.21 -6.41 -22.43
N ALA A 337 0.99 -5.21 -22.97
CA ALA A 337 -0.33 -4.65 -23.24
C ALA A 337 -1.21 -5.61 -24.07
N ALA A 338 -0.70 -6.08 -25.20
CA ALA A 338 -1.43 -6.99 -26.08
C ALA A 338 -1.69 -8.38 -25.46
N PRO A 339 -0.70 -9.11 -24.89
CA PRO A 339 -0.98 -10.39 -24.24
C PRO A 339 -1.87 -10.27 -23.00
N LEU A 340 -1.74 -9.21 -22.19
CA LEU A 340 -2.62 -8.98 -21.04
C LEU A 340 -4.05 -8.63 -21.48
N ALA A 341 -4.21 -7.71 -22.43
CA ALA A 341 -5.53 -7.41 -22.97
C ALA A 341 -6.20 -8.66 -23.57
N LYS A 342 -5.44 -9.49 -24.30
CA LYS A 342 -5.96 -10.76 -24.87
C LYS A 342 -6.41 -11.74 -23.76
N LEU A 343 -5.68 -11.80 -22.65
CA LEU A 343 -6.00 -12.68 -21.53
C LEU A 343 -7.34 -12.30 -20.88
N PHE A 344 -7.59 -11.00 -20.69
CA PHE A 344 -8.77 -10.52 -19.96
C PHE A 344 -9.98 -10.26 -20.85
N VAL A 345 -9.78 -9.73 -22.07
CA VAL A 345 -10.84 -9.24 -22.94
C VAL A 345 -10.71 -9.74 -24.38
N GLY A 346 -9.96 -10.81 -24.63
CA GLY A 346 -9.73 -11.37 -25.96
C GLY A 346 -10.96 -12.00 -26.63
N TYR A 347 -12.11 -12.06 -25.94
CA TYR A 347 -13.38 -12.51 -26.45
C TYR A 347 -14.15 -11.44 -27.27
N ASP A 348 -13.74 -10.17 -27.16
CA ASP A 348 -14.33 -9.03 -27.86
C ASP A 348 -13.20 -8.21 -28.53
N GLU A 349 -13.23 -8.11 -29.85
CA GLU A 349 -12.14 -7.46 -30.63
C GLU A 349 -12.14 -5.95 -30.45
N GLY A 350 -13.32 -5.34 -30.28
CA GLY A 350 -13.45 -3.91 -30.04
C GLY A 350 -12.88 -3.52 -28.67
N LEU A 351 -13.29 -4.24 -27.62
CA LEU A 351 -12.80 -4.04 -26.26
C LEU A 351 -11.30 -4.37 -26.13
N TYR A 352 -10.82 -5.41 -26.83
CA TYR A 352 -9.40 -5.72 -26.90
C TYR A 352 -8.57 -4.56 -27.48
N THR A 353 -9.03 -4.00 -28.62
CA THR A 353 -8.34 -2.87 -29.28
C THR A 353 -8.34 -1.63 -28.39
N LEU A 354 -9.48 -1.31 -27.77
CA LEU A 354 -9.60 -0.21 -26.81
C LEU A 354 -8.65 -0.39 -25.62
N THR A 355 -8.61 -1.60 -25.04
CA THR A 355 -7.75 -1.92 -23.91
C THR A 355 -6.27 -1.82 -24.25
N CYS A 356 -5.84 -2.30 -25.43
CA CYS A 356 -4.48 -2.15 -25.91
C CYS A 356 -4.09 -0.67 -26.10
N HIS A 357 -5.00 0.14 -26.64
CA HIS A 357 -4.78 1.57 -26.83
C HIS A 357 -4.65 2.27 -25.46
N ALA A 358 -5.60 2.02 -24.56
CA ALA A 358 -5.59 2.54 -23.20
C ALA A 358 -4.27 2.19 -22.46
N PHE A 359 -3.79 0.94 -22.55
CA PHE A 359 -2.52 0.54 -21.96
C PHE A 359 -1.33 1.35 -22.47
N ARG A 360 -1.28 1.62 -23.77
CA ARG A 360 -0.16 2.38 -24.37
C ARG A 360 -0.08 3.79 -23.81
N LEU A 361 -1.23 4.45 -23.58
CA LEU A 361 -1.30 5.80 -23.04
C LEU A 361 -1.06 5.82 -21.53
N PHE A 362 -1.71 4.92 -20.81
CA PHE A 362 -1.62 4.79 -19.36
C PHE A 362 -0.21 4.40 -18.87
N SER A 363 0.51 3.58 -19.67
CA SER A 363 1.82 3.04 -19.27
C SER A 363 2.86 4.10 -18.91
N PHE A 364 2.77 5.30 -19.45
CA PHE A 364 3.69 6.40 -19.14
C PHE A 364 3.61 6.85 -17.67
N ALA A 365 2.49 6.60 -16.98
CA ALA A 365 2.35 6.91 -15.57
C ALA A 365 3.38 6.16 -14.71
N PHE A 366 3.74 4.93 -15.07
CA PHE A 366 4.71 4.15 -14.33
C PHE A 366 6.11 4.78 -14.30
N LEU A 367 6.45 5.59 -15.32
CA LEU A 367 7.74 6.28 -15.36
C LEU A 367 7.95 7.19 -14.15
N PHE A 368 6.89 7.77 -13.63
CA PHE A 368 6.93 8.78 -12.57
C PHE A 368 6.43 8.25 -11.22
N ALA A 369 5.56 7.25 -11.24
CA ALA A 369 4.86 6.76 -10.04
C ALA A 369 5.83 6.28 -8.94
N GLY A 370 6.85 5.49 -9.30
CA GLY A 370 7.84 4.97 -8.35
C GLY A 370 8.61 6.08 -7.64
N PHE A 371 9.04 7.11 -8.39
CA PHE A 371 9.72 8.26 -7.80
C PHE A 371 8.82 9.02 -6.80
N ASN A 372 7.55 9.24 -7.13
CA ASN A 372 6.61 9.97 -6.28
C ASN A 372 6.27 9.18 -5.01
N ILE A 373 6.07 7.86 -5.12
CA ILE A 373 5.84 6.96 -3.97
C ILE A 373 7.05 7.00 -3.04
N PHE A 374 8.25 6.87 -3.61
CA PHE A 374 9.48 6.94 -2.83
C PHE A 374 9.66 8.31 -2.16
N ALA A 375 9.43 9.43 -2.86
CA ALA A 375 9.57 10.76 -2.29
C ALA A 375 8.65 10.98 -1.07
N SER A 376 7.39 10.55 -1.15
CA SER A 376 6.46 10.59 -0.02
C SER A 376 6.95 9.74 1.15
N SER A 377 7.30 8.48 0.89
CA SER A 377 7.81 7.53 1.90
C SER A 377 9.12 8.00 2.52
N PHE A 378 10.00 8.63 1.75
CA PHE A 378 11.26 9.20 2.23
C PHE A 378 11.03 10.31 3.26
N PHE A 379 10.07 11.23 3.01
CA PHE A 379 9.71 12.24 4.00
C PHE A 379 9.04 11.64 5.24
N THR A 380 8.23 10.60 5.11
CA THR A 380 7.71 9.85 6.25
C THR A 380 8.86 9.26 7.08
N ALA A 381 9.84 8.63 6.43
CA ALA A 381 11.02 8.05 7.11
C ALA A 381 11.87 9.11 7.84
N LEU A 382 11.94 10.34 7.31
CA LEU A 382 12.59 11.49 7.96
C LEU A 382 11.74 12.11 9.08
N GLY A 383 10.54 11.60 9.36
CA GLY A 383 9.62 12.13 10.36
C GLY A 383 8.92 13.43 9.94
N ASN A 384 8.80 13.69 8.65
CA ASN A 384 8.08 14.84 8.12
C ASN A 384 6.77 14.42 7.43
N GLY A 385 5.83 13.95 8.23
CA GLY A 385 4.53 13.47 7.77
C GLY A 385 3.69 14.51 7.03
N LEU A 386 3.86 15.80 7.37
CA LEU A 386 3.14 16.87 6.70
C LEU A 386 3.50 16.95 5.21
N ILE A 387 4.80 16.95 4.88
CA ILE A 387 5.23 16.99 3.47
C ILE A 387 4.82 15.69 2.76
N SER A 388 4.99 14.55 3.41
CA SER A 388 4.55 13.28 2.86
C SER A 388 3.05 13.28 2.55
N ALA A 389 2.22 13.74 3.50
CA ALA A 389 0.78 13.84 3.32
C ALA A 389 0.41 14.82 2.19
N VAL A 390 1.08 15.98 2.08
CA VAL A 390 0.84 16.95 1.01
C VAL A 390 1.19 16.35 -0.36
N ILE A 391 2.35 15.68 -0.50
CA ILE A 391 2.73 15.01 -1.75
C ILE A 391 1.66 13.97 -2.12
N SER A 392 1.27 13.09 -1.19
CA SER A 392 0.29 12.05 -1.42
C SER A 392 -1.09 12.63 -1.77
N PHE A 393 -1.56 13.62 -1.05
CA PHE A 393 -2.85 14.26 -1.29
C PHE A 393 -2.91 14.95 -2.65
N LEU A 394 -1.91 15.78 -2.98
CA LEU A 394 -1.83 16.44 -4.27
C LEU A 394 -1.76 15.44 -5.41
N ARG A 395 -0.93 14.40 -5.26
CA ARG A 395 -0.74 13.37 -6.27
C ARG A 395 -2.01 12.56 -6.52
N THR A 396 -2.60 12.00 -5.46
CA THR A 396 -3.67 10.99 -5.60
C THR A 396 -5.07 11.61 -5.67
N LEU A 397 -5.31 12.77 -5.07
CA LEU A 397 -6.63 13.40 -5.13
C LEU A 397 -6.64 14.58 -6.10
N VAL A 398 -5.86 15.61 -5.82
CA VAL A 398 -6.00 16.90 -6.54
C VAL A 398 -5.64 16.77 -8.01
N PHE A 399 -4.43 16.28 -8.31
CA PHE A 399 -3.98 16.22 -9.70
C PHE A 399 -4.69 15.14 -10.51
N GLN A 400 -5.02 14.01 -9.93
CA GLN A 400 -5.78 12.98 -10.65
C GLN A 400 -7.22 13.42 -10.89
N THR A 401 -7.90 14.02 -9.90
CA THR A 401 -9.25 14.58 -10.07
C THR A 401 -9.27 15.68 -11.13
N ALA A 402 -8.35 16.65 -11.03
CA ALA A 402 -8.27 17.73 -12.01
C ALA A 402 -8.01 17.19 -13.43
N SER A 403 -7.05 16.26 -13.57
CA SER A 403 -6.69 15.69 -14.87
C SER A 403 -7.83 14.89 -15.49
N VAL A 404 -8.53 14.04 -14.73
CA VAL A 404 -9.62 13.20 -15.25
C VAL A 404 -10.86 14.02 -15.62
N LEU A 405 -11.04 15.21 -15.02
CA LEU A 405 -12.14 16.11 -15.35
C LEU A 405 -11.81 17.05 -16.52
N ILE A 406 -10.58 17.55 -16.60
CA ILE A 406 -10.19 18.60 -17.56
C ILE A 406 -9.70 18.00 -18.88
N LEU A 407 -8.85 16.96 -18.84
CA LEU A 407 -8.25 16.43 -20.06
C LEU A 407 -9.26 15.85 -21.07
N PRO A 408 -10.35 15.19 -20.65
CA PRO A 408 -11.37 14.74 -21.61
C PRO A 408 -12.08 15.87 -22.37
N LEU A 409 -12.08 17.09 -21.83
CA LEU A 409 -12.64 18.26 -22.53
C LEU A 409 -11.75 18.75 -23.69
N ILE A 410 -10.45 18.32 -23.71
CA ILE A 410 -9.46 18.76 -24.69
C ILE A 410 -9.10 17.62 -25.64
N PHE A 411 -8.98 16.40 -25.13
CA PHE A 411 -8.49 15.22 -25.82
C PHE A 411 -9.52 14.08 -25.90
N ASP A 412 -10.80 14.35 -25.62
CA ASP A 412 -11.86 13.36 -25.57
C ASP A 412 -11.48 12.11 -24.75
N VAL A 413 -11.73 10.93 -25.27
CA VAL A 413 -11.43 9.64 -24.62
C VAL A 413 -9.97 9.49 -24.22
N ASP A 414 -9.04 9.92 -25.07
CA ASP A 414 -7.60 9.80 -24.78
C ASP A 414 -7.19 10.65 -23.57
N GLY A 415 -7.91 11.74 -23.32
CA GLY A 415 -7.70 12.56 -22.13
C GLY A 415 -7.92 11.79 -20.82
N ILE A 416 -8.83 10.82 -20.78
CA ILE A 416 -9.07 9.97 -19.60
C ILE A 416 -7.85 9.06 -19.37
N TRP A 417 -7.32 8.45 -20.44
CA TRP A 417 -6.17 7.55 -20.34
C TRP A 417 -4.86 8.26 -20.00
N TYR A 418 -4.68 9.51 -20.45
CA TYR A 418 -3.54 10.35 -20.09
C TYR A 418 -3.64 10.97 -18.70
N ALA A 419 -4.83 11.03 -18.11
CA ALA A 419 -5.08 11.77 -16.87
C ALA A 419 -4.13 11.36 -15.73
N ILE A 420 -3.89 10.07 -15.54
CA ILE A 420 -2.98 9.60 -14.49
C ILE A 420 -1.52 9.99 -14.80
N THR A 421 -1.10 9.93 -16.06
CA THR A 421 0.27 10.33 -16.47
C THR A 421 0.51 11.81 -16.19
N VAL A 422 -0.44 12.67 -16.55
CA VAL A 422 -0.35 14.13 -16.30
C VAL A 422 -0.32 14.41 -14.81
N ALA A 423 -1.17 13.74 -14.03
CA ALA A 423 -1.18 13.86 -12.57
C ALA A 423 0.17 13.46 -11.95
N GLU A 424 0.77 12.35 -12.40
CA GLU A 424 2.08 11.90 -11.94
C GLU A 424 3.21 12.87 -12.31
N VAL A 425 3.16 13.52 -13.47
CA VAL A 425 4.12 14.57 -13.87
C VAL A 425 4.04 15.76 -12.91
N PHE A 426 2.83 16.28 -12.63
CA PHE A 426 2.67 17.38 -11.66
C PHE A 426 3.11 16.97 -10.25
N ALA A 427 2.81 15.74 -9.83
CA ALA A 427 3.27 15.22 -8.56
C ALA A 427 4.80 15.14 -8.50
N THR A 428 5.45 14.78 -9.61
CA THR A 428 6.93 14.76 -9.70
C THR A 428 7.51 16.15 -9.52
N LEU A 429 6.93 17.17 -10.15
CA LEU A 429 7.36 18.54 -9.97
C LEU A 429 7.29 18.97 -8.51
N ILE A 430 6.17 18.72 -7.84
CA ILE A 430 6.00 19.02 -6.41
C ILE A 430 6.97 18.24 -5.53
N SER A 431 7.15 16.93 -5.81
CA SER A 431 8.10 16.09 -5.08
C SER A 431 9.53 16.61 -5.21
N VAL A 432 9.95 17.01 -6.41
CA VAL A 432 11.27 17.59 -6.68
C VAL A 432 11.42 18.91 -5.93
N ILE A 433 10.42 19.80 -5.97
CA ILE A 433 10.45 21.07 -5.24
C ILE A 433 10.67 20.84 -3.74
N PHE A 434 9.90 19.94 -3.11
CA PHE A 434 10.06 19.63 -1.68
C PHE A 434 11.41 18.99 -1.37
N LEU A 435 11.90 18.08 -2.21
CA LEU A 435 13.22 17.47 -2.06
C LEU A 435 14.32 18.54 -2.12
N PHE A 436 14.27 19.48 -3.06
CA PHE A 436 15.27 20.56 -3.11
C PHE A 436 15.11 21.57 -1.97
N ALA A 437 13.90 21.95 -1.60
CA ALA A 437 13.63 22.91 -0.52
C ALA A 437 14.10 22.41 0.86
N LYS A 438 14.00 21.10 1.10
CA LYS A 438 14.35 20.49 2.41
C LYS A 438 15.75 19.88 2.48
N ARG A 439 16.52 19.90 1.39
CA ARG A 439 17.87 19.31 1.32
C ARG A 439 18.83 19.79 2.42
N LYS A 440 18.80 21.07 2.74
CA LYS A 440 19.65 21.67 3.79
C LYS A 440 19.22 21.25 5.19
N LYS A 441 17.90 21.11 5.43
CA LYS A 441 17.38 20.72 6.75
C LYS A 441 17.76 19.28 7.13
N TYR A 442 17.78 18.38 6.15
CA TYR A 442 17.99 16.94 6.38
C TYR A 442 19.33 16.42 5.88
N HIS A 443 20.15 17.25 5.24
CA HIS A 443 21.54 16.97 4.81
C HIS A 443 21.71 15.76 3.88
N TYR A 444 20.69 15.33 3.15
CA TYR A 444 20.75 14.16 2.24
C TYR A 444 21.31 14.48 0.84
N MET A 445 21.60 15.75 0.50
CA MET A 445 22.23 16.15 -0.76
C MET A 445 23.59 16.84 -0.58
N GLU A 446 23.95 17.28 0.63
CA GLU A 446 25.18 18.02 0.89
C GLU A 446 26.41 17.10 0.90
N CYS A 447 27.55 17.61 0.39
CA CYS A 447 28.82 16.95 0.61
C CYS A 447 29.23 17.18 2.08
N SER A 448 29.52 16.10 2.82
CA SER A 448 30.06 16.22 4.18
C SER A 448 31.31 17.07 4.15
N PRO A 449 31.44 18.16 4.99
CA PRO A 449 32.67 18.92 5.09
C PRO A 449 33.81 18.17 5.80
N HIS A 450 33.58 16.94 6.25
CA HIS A 450 34.59 16.15 6.98
C HIS A 450 35.23 15.05 6.12
N GLY A 451 35.92 15.51 5.07
CA GLY A 451 36.93 14.74 4.33
C GLY A 451 38.31 15.34 4.53
N LYS A 452 38.64 15.76 5.76
CA LYS A 452 40.01 16.08 6.20
C LYS A 452 40.13 15.67 7.66
N LYS A 453 40.51 14.43 7.88
CA LYS A 453 41.61 13.97 8.77
C LYS A 453 41.67 12.44 8.68
#